data_dbd6a8cbe2ed9e464691d6f480ec0e97
#
_entry.id   dbd6a8cbe2ed9e464691d6f480ec0e97
#
_cell.length_a   1.000
_cell.length_b   1.000
_cell.length_c   1.000
_cell.angle_alpha   90.00
_cell.angle_beta   90.00
_cell.angle_gamma   90.00
#
_symmetry.space_group_name_H-M   'P 1'
#
loop_
_entity.id
_entity.type
_entity.pdbx_description
1 polymer ?
#
loop_
_entity_poly.entity_id
_entity_poly.type
_entity_poly.pdbx_seq_one_letter_code
_entity_poly.pdbx_strand_id
1 'polypeptide(L)'
;MGQFIDITGHRFGELTVVERSQYTGREVFWKYRCDCGREIITRGSSLRNGSSTTCGCSRVRHAKTGNAKRTHGFTGERLYRVWMGMKQRCYLKTHNRYANYGGRGITVCAEWKDYLNFRKWAFANGYDPNAPRGSCTIDRIDIDGNYEPSNCR
;
A
#
# COMPACT_ATOMS: atom_id res chain seq x y z
N MET A 1 21.07 18.23 -38.20
CA MET A 1 21.51 18.65 -36.82
C MET A 1 20.27 19.14 -36.10
N GLY A 2 19.97 18.56 -34.93
CA GLY A 2 18.82 19.01 -34.12
C GLY A 2 19.06 20.40 -33.54
N GLN A 3 18.07 21.29 -33.71
CA GLN A 3 18.14 22.64 -33.19
C GLN A 3 18.16 22.62 -31.66
N PHE A 4 19.09 23.35 -31.05
CA PHE A 4 19.14 23.53 -29.60
C PHE A 4 17.91 24.35 -29.17
N ILE A 5 17.18 23.84 -28.20
CA ILE A 5 16.02 24.50 -27.61
C ILE A 5 16.39 24.90 -26.17
N ASP A 6 16.44 26.19 -25.90
CA ASP A 6 16.57 26.69 -24.55
C ASP A 6 15.22 26.58 -23.81
N ILE A 7 15.24 25.89 -22.68
CA ILE A 7 14.07 25.70 -21.81
C ILE A 7 14.23 26.36 -20.44
N THR A 8 15.18 27.24 -20.30
CA THR A 8 15.39 28.00 -19.04
C THR A 8 14.10 28.76 -18.67
N GLY A 9 13.71 28.70 -17.42
CA GLY A 9 12.49 29.31 -16.90
C GLY A 9 11.19 28.57 -17.23
N HIS A 10 11.21 27.60 -18.13
CA HIS A 10 10.01 26.81 -18.44
C HIS A 10 9.62 25.91 -17.28
N ARG A 11 8.31 25.71 -17.12
CA ARG A 11 7.73 24.85 -16.08
C ARG A 11 7.20 23.54 -16.69
N PHE A 12 7.56 22.41 -16.06
CA PHE A 12 7.12 21.06 -16.42
C PHE A 12 6.55 20.36 -15.18
N GLY A 13 5.23 20.42 -15.00
CA GLY A 13 4.58 19.93 -13.80
C GLY A 13 5.01 20.72 -12.54
N GLU A 14 5.63 20.03 -11.58
CA GLU A 14 6.16 20.64 -10.34
C GLU A 14 7.62 21.12 -10.48
N LEU A 15 8.18 21.10 -11.69
CA LEU A 15 9.58 21.43 -11.96
C LEU A 15 9.71 22.73 -12.73
N THR A 16 10.53 23.64 -12.26
CA THR A 16 10.92 24.88 -12.97
C THR A 16 12.39 24.77 -13.34
N VAL A 17 12.71 24.94 -14.62
CA VAL A 17 14.08 24.87 -15.13
C VAL A 17 14.83 26.12 -14.69
N VAL A 18 15.97 25.94 -14.02
CA VAL A 18 16.78 27.04 -13.49
C VAL A 18 17.87 27.45 -14.49
N GLU A 19 18.67 26.47 -14.92
CA GLU A 19 19.80 26.71 -15.80
C GLU A 19 20.22 25.44 -16.55
N ARG A 20 21.00 25.62 -17.62
CA ARG A 20 21.65 24.52 -18.29
C ARG A 20 22.82 24.03 -17.46
N SER A 21 22.91 22.71 -17.23
CA SER A 21 23.95 22.09 -16.40
C SER A 21 25.09 21.48 -17.23
N GLN A 22 24.80 20.50 -18.06
CA GLN A 22 25.81 19.73 -18.78
C GLN A 22 25.37 19.44 -20.22
N TYR A 23 26.36 19.20 -21.09
CA TYR A 23 26.17 18.69 -22.43
C TYR A 23 27.12 17.54 -22.70
N THR A 24 26.59 16.38 -23.09
CA THR A 24 27.37 15.14 -23.31
C THR A 24 27.61 14.84 -24.81
N GLY A 25 27.48 15.83 -25.70
CA GLY A 25 27.56 15.64 -27.16
C GLY A 25 26.29 15.11 -27.82
N ARG A 26 25.44 14.43 -27.09
CA ARG A 26 24.13 13.89 -27.56
C ARG A 26 22.95 14.46 -26.81
N GLU A 27 23.12 14.80 -25.55
CA GLU A 27 22.03 15.21 -24.66
C GLU A 27 22.40 16.43 -23.85
N VAL A 28 21.42 17.31 -23.63
CA VAL A 28 21.52 18.48 -22.76
C VAL A 28 20.87 18.17 -21.43
N PHE A 29 21.62 18.38 -20.34
CA PHE A 29 21.13 18.26 -18.97
C PHE A 29 20.81 19.65 -18.43
N TRP A 30 19.73 19.70 -17.66
CA TRP A 30 19.21 20.93 -17.06
C TRP A 30 19.09 20.77 -15.56
N LYS A 31 19.45 21.80 -14.84
CA LYS A 31 19.16 21.96 -13.42
C LYS A 31 17.78 22.55 -13.27
N TYR A 32 16.96 21.95 -12.45
CA TYR A 32 15.61 22.44 -12.17
C TYR A 32 15.30 22.38 -10.67
N ARG A 33 14.40 23.26 -10.26
CA ARG A 33 13.87 23.34 -8.90
C ARG A 33 12.45 22.81 -8.87
N CYS A 34 12.19 21.90 -7.95
CA CYS A 34 10.85 21.38 -7.69
C CYS A 34 10.11 22.30 -6.69
N ASP A 35 8.77 22.32 -6.76
CA ASP A 35 7.94 23.07 -5.80
C ASP A 35 8.19 22.68 -4.33
N CYS A 36 8.75 21.51 -4.07
CA CYS A 36 9.18 21.08 -2.74
C CYS A 36 10.52 21.69 -2.27
N GLY A 37 11.14 22.57 -3.08
CA GLY A 37 12.44 23.22 -2.82
C GLY A 37 13.67 22.42 -3.23
N ARG A 38 13.56 21.12 -3.59
CA ARG A 38 14.70 20.31 -4.00
C ARG A 38 15.15 20.66 -5.41
N GLU A 39 16.48 20.76 -5.60
CA GLU A 39 17.09 20.90 -6.91
C GLU A 39 17.63 19.57 -7.38
N ILE A 40 17.43 19.24 -8.65
CA ILE A 40 17.98 18.05 -9.32
C ILE A 40 18.36 18.34 -10.76
N ILE A 41 19.18 17.47 -11.34
CA ILE A 41 19.62 17.57 -12.74
C ILE A 41 19.03 16.42 -13.53
N THR A 42 18.40 16.69 -14.66
CA THR A 42 17.92 15.67 -15.59
C THR A 42 18.04 16.10 -17.05
N ARG A 43 17.77 15.16 -17.95
CA ARG A 43 17.81 15.38 -19.39
C ARG A 43 16.66 16.28 -19.86
N GLY A 44 16.95 17.21 -20.73
CA GLY A 44 15.90 18.08 -21.31
C GLY A 44 14.84 17.32 -22.09
N SER A 45 15.19 16.19 -22.70
CA SER A 45 14.24 15.28 -23.38
C SER A 45 13.19 14.73 -22.41
N SER A 46 13.61 14.32 -21.19
CA SER A 46 12.69 13.78 -20.17
C SER A 46 11.70 14.82 -19.62
N LEU A 47 12.06 16.09 -19.62
CA LEU A 47 11.15 17.17 -19.25
C LEU A 47 10.11 17.39 -20.38
N ARG A 48 10.57 17.52 -21.62
CA ARG A 48 9.69 17.82 -22.76
C ARG A 48 8.69 16.72 -23.11
N ASN A 49 9.08 15.45 -22.93
CA ASN A 49 8.18 14.31 -23.17
C ASN A 49 7.30 13.96 -21.94
N GLY A 50 7.39 14.75 -20.86
CA GLY A 50 6.59 14.54 -19.66
C GLY A 50 6.99 13.37 -18.76
N SER A 51 8.10 12.68 -19.06
CA SER A 51 8.59 11.57 -18.22
C SER A 51 9.09 12.04 -16.85
N SER A 52 9.48 13.31 -16.74
CA SER A 52 9.95 13.94 -15.51
C SER A 52 9.10 15.17 -15.22
N THR A 53 8.14 15.05 -14.31
CA THR A 53 7.25 16.14 -13.89
C THR A 53 7.44 16.52 -12.42
N THR A 54 8.19 15.73 -11.63
CA THR A 54 8.46 15.93 -10.22
C THR A 54 9.86 15.43 -9.86
N CYS A 55 10.41 15.88 -8.73
CA CYS A 55 11.67 15.32 -8.20
C CYS A 55 11.51 13.95 -7.50
N GLY A 56 10.34 13.31 -7.62
CA GLY A 56 9.95 12.12 -6.87
C GLY A 56 9.32 12.43 -5.50
N CYS A 57 9.27 13.69 -5.08
CA CYS A 57 8.66 14.08 -3.80
C CYS A 57 7.15 13.82 -3.74
N SER A 58 6.46 13.85 -4.87
CA SER A 58 5.03 13.54 -4.96
C SER A 58 4.74 12.10 -4.54
N ARG A 59 5.61 11.14 -4.86
CA ARG A 59 5.48 9.76 -4.35
C ARG A 59 5.49 9.73 -2.82
N VAL A 60 6.36 10.50 -2.18
CA VAL A 60 6.45 10.60 -0.72
C VAL A 60 5.26 11.37 -0.14
N ARG A 61 4.81 12.43 -0.82
CA ARG A 61 3.61 13.20 -0.41
C ARG A 61 2.34 12.35 -0.52
N HIS A 62 2.14 11.63 -1.62
CA HIS A 62 1.00 10.72 -1.78
C HIS A 62 1.04 9.56 -0.79
N ALA A 63 2.22 9.07 -0.41
CA ALA A 63 2.37 8.11 0.68
C ALA A 63 1.99 8.71 2.05
N LYS A 64 2.25 10.01 2.28
CA LYS A 64 1.88 10.71 3.53
C LYS A 64 0.43 11.21 3.56
N THR A 65 -0.17 11.54 2.42
CA THR A 65 -1.54 12.09 2.32
C THR A 65 -2.64 11.04 2.15
N GLY A 66 -2.33 9.75 2.32
CA GLY A 66 -3.35 8.74 2.59
C GLY A 66 -4.08 8.18 1.37
N ASN A 67 -3.65 8.39 0.13
CA ASN A 67 -4.12 7.65 -1.05
C ASN A 67 -3.35 6.34 -1.29
N ALA A 68 -2.23 6.09 -0.61
CA ALA A 68 -1.83 4.72 -0.35
C ALA A 68 -2.87 4.14 0.61
N LYS A 69 -3.64 3.11 0.21
CA LYS A 69 -4.45 2.30 1.14
C LYS A 69 -3.62 2.16 2.40
N ARG A 70 -4.10 2.73 3.52
CA ARG A 70 -3.43 2.64 4.81
C ARG A 70 -3.32 1.15 5.14
N THR A 71 -2.20 0.56 4.78
CA THR A 71 -1.85 -0.73 5.31
C THR A 71 -1.44 -0.45 6.75
N HIS A 72 -2.14 -1.06 7.68
CA HIS A 72 -1.87 -0.96 9.13
C HIS A 72 -0.45 -1.43 9.51
N GLY A 73 0.42 -1.78 8.52
CA GLY A 73 1.79 -2.23 8.73
C GLY A 73 1.93 -3.69 9.20
N PHE A 74 0.82 -4.38 9.47
CA PHE A 74 0.81 -5.73 10.05
C PHE A 74 0.60 -6.88 9.06
N THR A 75 0.70 -6.62 7.75
CA THR A 75 0.45 -7.63 6.69
C THR A 75 1.41 -8.84 6.77
N GLY A 76 2.59 -8.66 7.37
CA GLY A 76 3.55 -9.74 7.60
C GLY A 76 3.25 -10.62 8.83
N GLU A 77 2.37 -10.18 9.73
CA GLU A 77 2.04 -10.94 10.93
C GLU A 77 1.32 -12.25 10.61
N ARG A 78 1.63 -13.28 11.42
CA ARG A 78 0.92 -14.57 11.36
C ARG A 78 -0.59 -14.38 11.60
N LEU A 79 -0.96 -13.55 12.57
CA LEU A 79 -2.35 -13.26 12.91
C LEU A 79 -3.11 -12.61 11.74
N TYR A 80 -2.45 -11.76 10.95
CA TYR A 80 -3.05 -11.17 9.75
C TYR A 80 -3.45 -12.24 8.74
N ARG A 81 -2.62 -13.28 8.57
CA ARG A 81 -2.95 -14.42 7.68
C ARG A 81 -4.12 -15.24 8.21
N VAL A 82 -4.24 -15.40 9.53
CA VAL A 82 -5.40 -16.06 10.18
C VAL A 82 -6.68 -15.27 9.87
N TRP A 83 -6.65 -13.95 10.08
CA TRP A 83 -7.76 -13.05 9.80
C TRP A 83 -8.15 -13.06 8.31
N MET A 84 -7.19 -12.97 7.40
CA MET A 84 -7.46 -13.05 5.96
C MET A 84 -8.06 -14.40 5.57
N GLY A 85 -7.54 -15.50 6.10
CA GLY A 85 -8.07 -16.83 5.84
C GLY A 85 -9.52 -17.00 6.34
N MET A 86 -9.85 -16.44 7.51
CA MET A 86 -11.23 -16.37 8.02
C MET A 86 -12.15 -15.63 7.04
N LYS A 87 -11.76 -14.44 6.59
CA LYS A 87 -12.55 -13.64 5.64
C LYS A 87 -12.68 -14.33 4.28
N GLN A 88 -11.62 -14.98 3.78
CA GLN A 88 -11.66 -15.70 2.51
C GLN A 88 -12.67 -16.85 2.56
N ARG A 89 -12.69 -17.62 3.63
CA ARG A 89 -13.68 -18.70 3.82
C ARG A 89 -15.12 -18.18 3.83
N CYS A 90 -15.36 -17.00 4.41
CA CYS A 90 -16.71 -16.45 4.51
C CYS A 90 -17.17 -15.72 3.24
N TYR A 91 -16.28 -15.07 2.50
CA TYR A 91 -16.70 -14.12 1.45
C TYR A 91 -16.15 -14.41 0.06
N LEU A 92 -15.10 -15.20 -0.09
CA LEU A 92 -14.50 -15.50 -1.40
C LEU A 92 -15.13 -16.77 -1.98
N LYS A 93 -16.08 -16.64 -2.90
CA LYS A 93 -16.80 -17.77 -3.51
C LYS A 93 -15.90 -18.81 -4.20
N THR A 94 -14.72 -18.39 -4.68
CA THR A 94 -13.73 -19.28 -5.30
C THR A 94 -12.83 -20.02 -4.29
N HIS A 95 -12.95 -19.70 -3.00
CA HIS A 95 -12.17 -20.38 -1.97
C HIS A 95 -12.67 -21.82 -1.78
N ASN A 96 -11.78 -22.79 -1.74
CA ASN A 96 -12.09 -24.24 -1.66
C ASN A 96 -12.99 -24.64 -0.47
N ARG A 97 -12.99 -23.86 0.61
CA ARG A 97 -13.82 -24.08 1.79
C ARG A 97 -15.04 -23.17 1.87
N TYR A 98 -15.30 -22.34 0.85
CA TYR A 98 -16.44 -21.40 0.88
C TYR A 98 -17.77 -22.11 1.15
N ALA A 99 -18.02 -23.25 0.53
CA ALA A 99 -19.25 -24.04 0.70
C ALA A 99 -19.53 -24.39 2.18
N ASN A 100 -18.47 -24.60 2.98
CA ASN A 100 -18.57 -24.98 4.39
C ASN A 100 -18.68 -23.76 5.35
N TYR A 101 -18.54 -22.53 4.84
CA TYR A 101 -18.57 -21.29 5.63
C TYR A 101 -19.54 -20.27 5.02
N GLY A 102 -19.08 -19.43 4.12
CA GLY A 102 -19.92 -18.40 3.50
C GLY A 102 -21.10 -18.97 2.72
N GLY A 103 -20.94 -20.14 2.10
CA GLY A 103 -22.02 -20.89 1.43
C GLY A 103 -23.13 -21.37 2.39
N ARG A 104 -22.82 -21.49 3.68
CA ARG A 104 -23.76 -21.80 4.76
C ARG A 104 -24.30 -20.55 5.48
N GLY A 105 -23.95 -19.34 5.02
CA GLY A 105 -24.35 -18.09 5.64
C GLY A 105 -23.47 -17.63 6.81
N ILE A 106 -22.36 -18.31 7.09
CA ILE A 106 -21.42 -17.92 8.15
C ILE A 106 -20.68 -16.65 7.75
N THR A 107 -20.71 -15.66 8.63
CA THR A 107 -20.11 -14.34 8.41
C THR A 107 -19.09 -13.98 9.48
N VAL A 108 -18.41 -12.86 9.28
CA VAL A 108 -17.52 -12.24 10.27
C VAL A 108 -18.22 -11.00 10.80
N CYS A 109 -18.23 -10.82 12.12
CA CYS A 109 -18.88 -9.67 12.77
C CYS A 109 -18.34 -8.34 12.22
N ALA A 110 -19.14 -7.29 12.37
CA ALA A 110 -18.79 -5.95 11.83
C ALA A 110 -17.47 -5.42 12.40
N GLU A 111 -17.21 -5.63 13.68
CA GLU A 111 -16.00 -5.19 14.37
C GLU A 111 -14.73 -5.80 13.78
N TRP A 112 -14.77 -7.09 13.43
CA TRP A 112 -13.62 -7.81 12.87
C TRP A 112 -13.45 -7.64 11.36
N LYS A 113 -14.27 -6.82 10.70
CA LYS A 113 -13.97 -6.35 9.34
C LYS A 113 -12.71 -5.48 9.34
N ASP A 114 -12.41 -4.79 10.44
CA ASP A 114 -11.14 -4.13 10.69
C ASP A 114 -10.16 -5.08 11.40
N TYR A 115 -8.96 -5.19 10.83
CA TYR A 115 -7.90 -6.04 11.39
C TYR A 115 -7.45 -5.60 12.78
N LEU A 116 -7.37 -4.31 13.04
CA LEU A 116 -6.90 -3.79 14.34
C LEU A 116 -7.82 -4.20 15.49
N ASN A 117 -9.13 -4.21 15.26
CA ASN A 117 -10.11 -4.68 16.23
C ASN A 117 -9.98 -6.18 16.48
N PHE A 118 -9.86 -6.98 15.41
CA PHE A 118 -9.60 -8.42 15.52
C PHE A 118 -8.29 -8.69 16.27
N ARG A 119 -7.23 -7.95 15.95
CA ARG A 119 -5.91 -8.07 16.58
C ARG A 119 -6.00 -7.79 18.08
N LYS A 120 -6.66 -6.68 18.46
CA LYS A 120 -6.87 -6.32 19.88
C LYS A 120 -7.57 -7.44 20.64
N TRP A 121 -8.64 -7.98 20.08
CA TRP A 121 -9.38 -9.11 20.68
C TRP A 121 -8.48 -10.35 20.83
N ALA A 122 -7.77 -10.74 19.77
CA ALA A 122 -6.92 -11.93 19.78
C ALA A 122 -5.85 -11.88 20.89
N PHE A 123 -5.15 -10.74 21.02
CA PHE A 123 -4.16 -10.57 22.10
C PHE A 123 -4.80 -10.58 23.49
N ALA A 124 -5.98 -10.00 23.66
CA ALA A 124 -6.72 -10.02 24.93
C ALA A 124 -7.20 -11.44 25.30
N ASN A 125 -7.34 -12.34 24.31
CA ASN A 125 -7.77 -13.73 24.50
C ASN A 125 -6.62 -14.74 24.34
N GLY A 126 -5.37 -14.32 24.61
CA GLY A 126 -4.24 -15.24 24.77
C GLY A 126 -3.50 -15.60 23.48
N TYR A 127 -3.69 -14.84 22.39
CA TYR A 127 -2.87 -15.06 21.20
C TYR A 127 -1.39 -14.79 21.48
N ASP A 128 -0.54 -15.79 21.24
CA ASP A 128 0.91 -15.69 21.32
C ASP A 128 1.52 -15.70 19.91
N PRO A 129 2.19 -14.61 19.45
CA PRO A 129 2.84 -14.56 18.16
C PRO A 129 4.03 -15.53 18.03
N ASN A 130 4.63 -15.94 19.17
CA ASN A 130 5.78 -16.82 19.24
C ASN A 130 5.39 -18.31 19.39
N ALA A 131 4.11 -18.60 19.56
CA ALA A 131 3.64 -19.98 19.71
C ALA A 131 3.99 -20.83 18.48
N PRO A 132 4.23 -22.15 18.64
CA PRO A 132 4.48 -23.07 17.53
C PRO A 132 3.43 -22.98 16.42
N ARG A 133 3.79 -23.33 15.19
CA ARG A 133 2.82 -23.38 14.09
C ARG A 133 1.68 -24.34 14.41
N GLY A 134 0.44 -23.89 14.24
CA GLY A 134 -0.76 -24.69 14.50
C GLY A 134 -1.35 -24.51 15.92
N SER A 135 -0.62 -23.87 16.87
CA SER A 135 -1.08 -23.73 18.24
C SER A 135 -2.04 -22.58 18.46
N CYS A 136 -1.89 -21.46 17.75
CA CYS A 136 -2.79 -20.29 17.88
C CYS A 136 -3.57 -20.12 16.58
N THR A 137 -4.68 -20.82 16.47
CA THR A 137 -5.67 -20.72 15.40
C THR A 137 -6.96 -20.15 15.98
N ILE A 138 -7.74 -19.45 15.17
CA ILE A 138 -9.09 -19.07 15.57
C ILE A 138 -10.02 -20.26 15.35
N ASP A 139 -10.76 -20.63 16.38
CA ASP A 139 -11.79 -21.65 16.34
C ASP A 139 -13.12 -21.11 16.81
N ARG A 140 -14.23 -21.63 16.25
CA ARG A 140 -15.57 -21.27 16.66
C ARG A 140 -16.09 -22.32 17.66
N ILE A 141 -16.73 -21.87 18.72
CA ILE A 141 -17.35 -22.70 19.76
C ILE A 141 -18.54 -23.43 19.15
N ASP A 142 -19.46 -22.65 18.55
CA ASP A 142 -20.54 -23.16 17.72
C ASP A 142 -20.09 -23.14 16.25
N ILE A 143 -19.98 -24.30 15.64
CA ILE A 143 -19.52 -24.48 14.26
C ILE A 143 -20.51 -23.91 13.22
N ASP A 144 -21.76 -23.69 13.61
CA ASP A 144 -22.79 -23.12 12.76
C ASP A 144 -22.95 -21.60 12.96
N GLY A 145 -22.39 -21.09 14.05
CA GLY A 145 -22.39 -19.65 14.38
C GLY A 145 -21.36 -18.84 13.59
N ASN A 146 -21.47 -17.54 13.72
CA ASN A 146 -20.58 -16.58 13.05
C ASN A 146 -19.21 -16.47 13.73
N TYR A 147 -18.25 -15.84 13.03
CA TYR A 147 -17.02 -15.38 13.63
C TYR A 147 -17.26 -14.08 14.39
N GLU A 148 -17.31 -14.18 15.70
CA GLU A 148 -17.54 -13.05 16.62
C GLU A 148 -16.92 -13.33 17.98
N PRO A 149 -16.68 -12.29 18.82
CA PRO A 149 -16.01 -12.46 20.13
C PRO A 149 -16.67 -13.49 21.05
N SER A 150 -17.99 -13.59 21.02
CA SER A 150 -18.76 -14.53 21.89
C SER A 150 -18.68 -15.98 21.41
N ASN A 151 -18.36 -16.21 20.14
CA ASN A 151 -18.36 -17.54 19.52
C ASN A 151 -16.94 -18.02 19.16
N CYS A 152 -15.89 -17.30 19.47
CA CYS A 152 -14.52 -17.66 19.09
C CYS A 152 -13.57 -17.78 20.31
N ARG A 153 -12.58 -18.63 20.13
CA ARG A 153 -11.51 -18.85 21.09
C ARG A 153 -10.17 -19.11 20.38
#